data_b4566954daf95d8b95c4491b6fb35eee
#
_entry.id   b4566954daf95d8b95c4491b6fb35eee
#
_cell.length_a   1.000
_cell.length_b   1.000
_cell.length_c   1.000
_cell.angle_alpha   90.00
_cell.angle_beta   90.00
_cell.angle_gamma   90.00
#
_symmetry.space_group_name_H-M   'P 1'
#
loop_
_entity.id
_entity.type
_entity.pdbx_description
1 polymer ?
#
loop_
_entity_poly.entity_id
_entity_poly.type
_entity_poly.pdbx_seq_one_letter_code
_entity_poly.pdbx_strand_id
1 'polypeptide(L)'
;MDAGMATDANVAGLFGHDYHHPGVRRGGRHQLDATRPVSIGTAGEEWLHFQKERSPDGKELCLCCHSPSRQLKEEAMFAQSGGRFEAGLQPRRGGLQNPRNKKSHDKLLERLGRLKQKSRGASQHYQVNLVTEETGKTVTAITWQKVPVPGTMATHPG
;
A
#
# COMPACT_ATOMS: atom_id res chain seq x y z
N MET A 1 13.11 -22.33 2.53
CA MET A 1 13.27 -21.77 1.16
C MET A 1 13.13 -20.27 1.25
N ASP A 2 14.02 -19.52 0.65
CA ASP A 2 13.96 -18.06 0.67
C ASP A 2 12.76 -17.54 -0.15
N ALA A 3 12.19 -16.39 0.24
CA ALA A 3 10.98 -15.82 -0.37
C ALA A 3 11.08 -15.56 -1.89
N GLY A 4 12.31 -15.40 -2.41
CA GLY A 4 12.57 -15.27 -3.84
C GLY A 4 12.56 -16.57 -4.62
N MET A 5 12.66 -17.72 -3.95
CA MET A 5 12.68 -19.05 -4.57
C MET A 5 11.32 -19.74 -4.58
N ALA A 6 10.36 -19.26 -3.80
CA ALA A 6 9.02 -19.84 -3.70
C ALA A 6 8.11 -19.38 -4.85
N THR A 7 8.55 -19.54 -6.10
CA THR A 7 7.70 -19.35 -7.29
C THR A 7 6.76 -20.53 -7.46
N ASP A 8 5.60 -20.33 -8.11
CA ASP A 8 4.64 -21.42 -8.34
C ASP A 8 5.26 -22.60 -9.10
N ALA A 9 6.16 -22.32 -10.04
CA ALA A 9 6.88 -23.35 -10.80
C ALA A 9 7.80 -24.18 -9.92
N ASN A 10 8.57 -23.54 -9.03
CA ASN A 10 9.48 -24.24 -8.11
C ASN A 10 8.71 -25.07 -7.07
N VAL A 11 7.59 -24.52 -6.59
CA VAL A 11 6.70 -25.22 -5.66
C VAL A 11 6.05 -26.43 -6.32
N ALA A 12 5.56 -26.30 -7.57
CA ALA A 12 5.01 -27.42 -8.34
C ALA A 12 6.06 -28.53 -8.57
N GLY A 13 7.31 -28.17 -8.87
CA GLY A 13 8.41 -29.12 -9.01
C GLY A 13 8.68 -29.91 -7.74
N LEU A 14 8.63 -29.27 -6.58
CA LEU A 14 8.84 -29.92 -5.28
C LEU A 14 7.70 -30.87 -4.94
N PHE A 15 6.45 -30.50 -5.21
CA PHE A 15 5.31 -31.41 -5.03
C PHE A 15 5.36 -32.62 -5.97
N GLY A 16 5.86 -32.43 -7.20
CA GLY A 16 6.03 -33.53 -8.15
C GLY A 16 7.01 -34.60 -7.68
N HIS A 17 7.92 -34.28 -6.77
CA HIS A 17 8.91 -35.19 -6.16
C HIS A 17 8.59 -35.59 -4.72
N ASP A 18 7.38 -35.30 -4.22
CA ASP A 18 6.90 -35.61 -2.85
C ASP A 18 7.78 -35.00 -1.73
N TYR A 19 8.41 -33.84 -2.02
CA TYR A 19 9.21 -33.14 -1.04
C TYR A 19 8.32 -32.18 -0.21
N HIS A 20 8.30 -32.35 1.08
CA HIS A 20 7.69 -31.42 2.03
C HIS A 20 8.73 -30.42 2.52
N HIS A 21 8.52 -29.14 2.28
CA HIS A 21 9.43 -28.09 2.75
C HIS A 21 8.65 -26.85 3.16
N PRO A 22 9.08 -26.15 4.21
CA PRO A 22 8.54 -24.85 4.54
C PRO A 22 9.10 -23.82 3.55
N GLY A 23 8.21 -22.97 3.03
CA GLY A 23 8.56 -21.85 2.16
C GLY A 23 7.91 -20.56 2.65
N VAL A 24 8.57 -19.41 2.44
CA VAL A 24 8.01 -18.11 2.70
C VAL A 24 7.58 -17.50 1.37
N ARG A 25 6.29 -17.25 1.21
CA ARG A 25 5.76 -16.49 0.06
C ARG A 25 5.58 -15.04 0.45
N ARG A 26 6.07 -14.14 -0.38
CA ARG A 26 5.70 -12.73 -0.34
C ARG A 26 4.45 -12.58 -1.23
N GLY A 27 3.31 -12.93 -0.70
CA GLY A 27 2.02 -12.75 -1.36
C GLY A 27 1.26 -11.57 -0.78
N GLY A 28 0.08 -11.29 -1.37
CA GLY A 28 -0.80 -10.20 -0.96
C GLY A 28 -1.03 -10.16 0.56
N ARG A 29 -1.57 -9.04 1.03
CA ARG A 29 -1.91 -8.85 2.44
C ARG A 29 -3.02 -9.84 2.83
N HIS A 30 -2.61 -10.99 3.36
CA HIS A 30 -3.55 -11.88 4.02
C HIS A 30 -3.95 -11.23 5.34
N GLN A 31 -5.23 -10.95 5.48
CA GLN A 31 -5.79 -10.49 6.75
C GLN A 31 -6.15 -11.71 7.59
N LEU A 32 -5.93 -11.60 8.89
CA LEU A 32 -6.44 -12.59 9.81
C LEU A 32 -7.98 -12.57 9.73
N ASP A 33 -8.57 -13.73 9.54
CA ASP A 33 -10.02 -13.90 9.51
C ASP A 33 -10.56 -13.80 10.95
N ALA A 34 -11.35 -12.76 11.23
CA ALA A 34 -11.90 -12.54 12.57
C ALA A 34 -12.82 -13.67 13.05
N THR A 35 -13.31 -14.51 12.15
CA THR A 35 -14.17 -15.66 12.48
C THR A 35 -13.39 -16.91 12.87
N ARG A 36 -12.07 -16.93 12.64
CA ARG A 36 -11.20 -18.08 12.91
C ARG A 36 -10.36 -17.85 14.17
N PRO A 37 -10.02 -18.92 14.91
CA PRO A 37 -9.16 -18.79 16.07
C PRO A 37 -7.77 -18.26 15.66
N VAL A 38 -7.30 -17.27 16.40
CA VAL A 38 -5.96 -16.70 16.27
C VAL A 38 -5.07 -17.33 17.33
N SER A 39 -3.96 -17.92 16.90
CA SER A 39 -2.92 -18.37 17.83
C SER A 39 -1.94 -17.22 18.08
N ILE A 40 -1.44 -17.13 19.31
CA ILE A 40 -0.44 -16.15 19.70
C ILE A 40 0.86 -16.89 19.96
N GLY A 41 1.94 -16.40 19.38
CA GLY A 41 3.28 -16.94 19.59
C GLY A 41 4.31 -15.84 19.66
N THR A 42 5.55 -16.20 19.93
CA THR A 42 6.66 -15.25 19.99
C THR A 42 7.73 -15.62 18.97
N ALA A 43 8.34 -14.59 18.37
CA ALA A 43 9.55 -14.73 17.59
C ALA A 43 10.58 -13.76 18.18
N GLY A 44 11.51 -14.32 18.97
CA GLY A 44 12.37 -13.50 19.83
C GLY A 44 11.55 -12.77 20.91
N GLU A 45 11.65 -11.45 20.95
CA GLU A 45 10.89 -10.60 21.87
C GLU A 45 9.55 -10.13 21.28
N GLU A 46 9.23 -10.48 20.05
CA GLU A 46 8.07 -9.97 19.35
C GLU A 46 6.89 -10.95 19.45
N TRP A 47 5.72 -10.43 19.81
CA TRP A 47 4.47 -11.17 19.79
C TRP A 47 3.91 -11.21 18.37
N LEU A 48 3.52 -12.40 17.92
CA LEU A 48 2.94 -12.65 16.62
C LEU A 48 1.56 -13.26 16.76
N HIS A 49 0.65 -12.77 15.94
CA HIS A 49 -0.64 -13.40 15.72
C HIS A 49 -0.56 -14.23 14.45
N PHE A 50 -1.06 -15.46 14.48
CA PHE A 50 -1.05 -16.31 13.30
C PHE A 50 -2.30 -17.17 13.19
N GLN A 51 -2.66 -17.46 11.96
CA GLN A 51 -3.73 -18.36 11.59
C GLN A 51 -3.22 -19.38 10.59
N LYS A 52 -3.71 -20.61 10.74
CA LYS A 52 -3.46 -21.69 9.79
C LYS A 52 -4.59 -21.72 8.76
N GLU A 53 -4.23 -21.74 7.50
CA GLU A 53 -5.16 -21.85 6.40
C GLU A 53 -4.71 -22.94 5.44
N ARG A 54 -5.64 -23.77 4.98
CA ARG A 54 -5.35 -24.74 3.91
C ARG A 54 -5.69 -24.09 2.58
N SER A 55 -4.86 -24.34 1.57
CA SER A 55 -5.17 -23.96 0.20
C SER A 55 -6.47 -24.62 -0.26
N PRO A 56 -7.20 -24.03 -1.22
CA PRO A 56 -8.46 -24.58 -1.73
C PRO A 56 -8.34 -25.99 -2.27
N ASP A 57 -7.17 -26.39 -2.78
CA ASP A 57 -6.85 -27.73 -3.26
C ASP A 57 -6.39 -28.68 -2.16
N GLY A 58 -6.28 -28.19 -0.93
CA GLY A 58 -5.88 -28.97 0.26
C GLY A 58 -4.40 -29.36 0.33
N LYS A 59 -3.60 -29.02 -0.68
CA LYS A 59 -2.19 -29.46 -0.80
C LYS A 59 -1.23 -28.66 0.06
N GLU A 60 -1.54 -27.39 0.30
CA GLU A 60 -0.68 -26.48 1.06
C GLU A 60 -1.31 -26.11 2.40
N LEU A 61 -0.47 -26.01 3.42
CA LEU A 61 -0.82 -25.41 4.69
C LEU A 61 -0.12 -24.05 4.77
N CYS A 62 -0.91 -22.99 4.69
CA CYS A 62 -0.42 -21.63 4.81
C CYS A 62 -0.48 -21.18 6.27
N LEU A 63 0.57 -20.50 6.73
CA LEU A 63 0.60 -19.84 8.01
C LEU A 63 0.59 -18.33 7.77
N CYS A 64 -0.55 -17.70 8.03
CA CYS A 64 -0.69 -16.24 7.95
C CYS A 64 -0.21 -15.63 9.26
N CYS A 65 0.89 -14.89 9.21
CA CYS A 65 1.49 -14.25 10.37
C CYS A 65 1.25 -12.74 10.34
N HIS A 66 0.83 -12.19 11.45
CA HIS A 66 0.64 -10.77 11.68
C HIS A 66 1.48 -10.31 12.86
N SER A 67 2.32 -9.31 12.63
CA SER A 67 3.17 -8.68 13.63
C SER A 67 2.64 -7.28 13.92
N PRO A 68 2.13 -6.99 15.12
CA PRO A 68 1.65 -5.66 15.50
C PRO A 68 2.72 -4.59 15.39
N SER A 69 3.96 -4.90 15.76
CA SER A 69 5.07 -3.92 15.70
C SER A 69 5.43 -3.57 14.26
N ARG A 70 5.36 -4.54 13.35
CA ARG A 70 5.54 -4.31 11.91
C ARG A 70 4.41 -3.47 11.34
N GLN A 71 3.18 -3.72 11.74
CA GLN A 71 2.03 -2.92 11.32
C GLN A 71 2.22 -1.46 11.72
N LEU A 72 2.58 -1.17 12.97
CA LEU A 72 2.84 0.19 13.44
C LEU A 72 3.94 0.89 12.62
N LYS A 73 5.02 0.17 12.30
CA LYS A 73 6.08 0.72 11.43
C LYS A 73 5.57 1.03 10.02
N GLU A 74 4.80 0.13 9.42
CA GLU A 74 4.22 0.33 8.08
C GLU A 74 3.25 1.51 8.07
N GLU A 75 2.41 1.65 9.09
CA GLU A 75 1.49 2.77 9.27
C GLU A 75 2.24 4.10 9.42
N ALA A 76 3.29 4.15 10.24
CA ALA A 76 4.12 5.33 10.41
C ALA A 76 4.83 5.73 9.11
N MET A 77 5.40 4.76 8.38
CA MET A 77 6.02 5.00 7.08
C MET A 77 5.02 5.52 6.05
N PHE A 78 3.80 4.95 6.08
CA PHE A 78 2.72 5.38 5.21
C PHE A 78 2.27 6.82 5.53
N ALA A 79 2.06 7.14 6.81
CA ALA A 79 1.70 8.48 7.27
C ALA A 79 2.78 9.51 6.88
N GLN A 80 4.06 9.17 7.07
CA GLN A 80 5.17 10.03 6.67
C GLN A 80 5.20 10.27 5.15
N SER A 81 4.99 9.22 4.36
CA SER A 81 4.97 9.32 2.89
C SER A 81 3.78 10.15 2.40
N GLY A 82 2.61 9.98 3.02
CA GLY A 82 1.43 10.79 2.76
C GLY A 82 1.65 12.27 3.10
N GLY A 83 2.23 12.55 4.26
CA GLY A 83 2.57 13.91 4.66
C GLY A 83 3.55 14.59 3.70
N ARG A 84 4.55 13.88 3.18
CA ARG A 84 5.46 14.39 2.14
C ARG A 84 4.72 14.68 0.82
N PHE A 85 3.76 13.86 0.46
CA PHE A 85 2.94 14.10 -0.73
C PHE A 85 2.09 15.35 -0.59
N GLU A 86 1.38 15.50 0.55
CA GLU A 86 0.58 16.70 0.85
C GLU A 86 1.44 17.97 0.91
N ALA A 87 2.59 17.90 1.60
CA ALA A 87 3.55 19.00 1.64
C ALA A 87 4.05 19.40 0.24
N GLY A 88 4.13 18.44 -0.68
CA GLY A 88 4.44 18.71 -2.07
C GLY A 88 3.28 19.38 -2.83
N LEU A 89 2.02 19.15 -2.46
CA LEU A 89 0.85 19.77 -3.09
C LEU A 89 0.63 21.23 -2.64
N GLN A 90 0.91 21.55 -1.38
CA GLN A 90 0.69 22.88 -0.79
C GLN A 90 1.33 24.05 -1.59
N PRO A 91 2.64 24.02 -1.94
CA PRO A 91 3.25 25.10 -2.72
C PRO A 91 2.62 25.26 -4.11
N ARG A 92 2.11 24.16 -4.67
CA ARG A 92 1.44 24.20 -5.98
C ARG A 92 0.10 24.88 -5.89
N ARG A 93 -0.67 24.60 -4.84
CA ARG A 93 -1.93 25.28 -4.51
C ARG A 93 -1.70 26.75 -4.25
N GLY A 94 -0.75 27.11 -3.37
CA GLY A 94 -0.42 28.51 -3.05
C GLY A 94 0.06 29.30 -4.27
N GLY A 95 0.82 28.66 -5.16
CA GLY A 95 1.27 29.30 -6.39
C GLY A 95 0.19 29.62 -7.41
N LEU A 96 -1.00 29.02 -7.30
CA LEU A 96 -2.16 29.33 -8.17
C LEU A 96 -2.94 30.53 -7.69
N GLN A 97 -2.83 30.90 -6.42
CA GLN A 97 -3.50 32.07 -5.86
C GLN A 97 -2.90 33.39 -6.38
N ASN A 98 -1.71 33.37 -6.97
CA ASN A 98 -1.10 34.54 -7.55
C ASN A 98 -1.54 34.70 -9.02
N PRO A 99 -2.29 35.74 -9.39
CA PRO A 99 -2.83 35.95 -10.75
C PRO A 99 -1.74 36.08 -11.83
N ARG A 100 -0.53 36.47 -11.43
CA ARG A 100 0.64 36.52 -12.36
C ARG A 100 1.22 35.15 -12.70
N ASN A 101 0.87 34.11 -11.94
CA ASN A 101 1.40 32.75 -12.10
C ASN A 101 0.38 31.80 -12.75
N LYS A 102 -0.27 32.20 -13.84
CA LYS A 102 -1.12 31.31 -14.62
C LYS A 102 -0.31 30.07 -15.04
N LYS A 103 -0.72 28.91 -14.57
CA LYS A 103 -0.01 27.64 -14.87
C LYS A 103 -0.80 26.83 -15.88
N SER A 104 -0.11 26.50 -16.97
CA SER A 104 -0.64 25.58 -17.97
C SER A 104 -0.98 24.26 -17.30
N HIS A 105 -2.14 23.70 -17.66
CA HIS A 105 -2.62 22.39 -17.21
C HIS A 105 -1.55 21.29 -17.39
N ASP A 106 -0.93 21.23 -18.57
CA ASP A 106 0.06 20.19 -18.90
C ASP A 106 1.31 20.26 -18.01
N LYS A 107 1.85 21.48 -17.78
CA LYS A 107 2.99 21.66 -16.90
C LYS A 107 2.68 21.28 -15.46
N LEU A 108 1.45 21.48 -15.04
CA LEU A 108 1.02 21.11 -13.69
C LEU A 108 0.84 19.59 -13.56
N LEU A 109 0.25 18.96 -14.57
CA LEU A 109 0.14 17.49 -14.65
C LEU A 109 1.51 16.81 -14.61
N GLU A 110 2.46 17.32 -15.38
CA GLU A 110 3.84 16.80 -15.37
C GLU A 110 4.47 16.88 -13.97
N ARG A 111 4.34 18.05 -13.31
CA ARG A 111 4.85 18.24 -11.95
C ARG A 111 4.15 17.36 -10.92
N LEU A 112 2.85 17.13 -11.10
CA LEU A 112 2.08 16.22 -10.27
C LEU A 112 2.52 14.76 -10.50
N GLY A 113 2.76 14.37 -11.75
CA GLY A 113 3.30 13.06 -12.10
C GLY A 113 4.63 12.77 -11.40
N ARG A 114 5.57 13.73 -11.46
CA ARG A 114 6.86 13.64 -10.75
C ARG A 114 6.68 13.53 -9.22
N LEU A 115 5.72 14.26 -8.65
CA LEU A 115 5.43 14.18 -7.22
C LEU A 115 4.85 12.80 -6.85
N LYS A 116 3.94 12.26 -7.67
CA LYS A 116 3.39 10.92 -7.49
C LYS A 116 4.48 9.85 -7.52
N GLN A 117 5.42 9.92 -8.44
CA GLN A 117 6.56 9.00 -8.52
C GLN A 117 7.44 9.04 -7.26
N LYS A 118 7.67 10.22 -6.69
CA LYS A 118 8.47 10.38 -5.47
C LYS A 118 7.78 9.88 -4.20
N SER A 119 6.47 9.77 -4.19
CA SER A 119 5.68 9.40 -3.01
C SER A 119 5.53 7.89 -2.78
N ARG A 120 6.17 7.05 -3.59
CA ARG A 120 6.27 5.59 -3.42
C ARG A 120 4.93 4.91 -3.04
N GLY A 121 3.90 5.15 -3.81
CA GLY A 121 2.60 4.51 -3.59
C GLY A 121 1.65 5.27 -2.66
N ALA A 122 2.12 6.18 -1.80
CA ALA A 122 1.21 6.98 -0.96
C ALA A 122 0.23 7.83 -1.81
N SER A 123 0.63 8.24 -3.01
CA SER A 123 -0.23 8.99 -3.94
C SER A 123 -1.48 8.23 -4.38
N GLN A 124 -1.51 6.90 -4.29
CA GLN A 124 -2.67 6.08 -4.62
C GLN A 124 -3.85 6.32 -3.66
N HIS A 125 -3.54 6.76 -2.44
CA HIS A 125 -4.52 7.09 -1.40
C HIS A 125 -5.00 8.54 -1.48
N TYR A 126 -4.71 9.23 -2.59
CA TYR A 126 -5.13 10.60 -2.80
C TYR A 126 -5.77 10.75 -4.18
N GLN A 127 -6.98 11.28 -4.18
CA GLN A 127 -7.60 11.80 -5.37
C GLN A 127 -7.27 13.29 -5.48
N VAL A 128 -6.53 13.65 -6.51
CA VAL A 128 -6.13 15.04 -6.78
C VAL A 128 -6.91 15.55 -7.98
N ASN A 129 -7.66 16.62 -7.80
CA ASN A 129 -8.46 17.25 -8.83
C ASN A 129 -7.86 18.62 -9.20
N LEU A 130 -7.77 18.89 -10.49
CA LEU A 130 -7.37 20.16 -11.05
C LEU A 130 -8.62 20.88 -11.58
N VAL A 131 -8.88 22.06 -11.06
CA VAL A 131 -9.96 22.92 -11.56
C VAL A 131 -9.38 23.83 -12.62
N THR A 132 -9.96 23.83 -13.83
CA THR A 132 -9.52 24.62 -14.96
C THR A 132 -10.50 25.74 -15.27
N GLU A 133 -10.04 26.81 -15.92
CA GLU A 133 -10.90 27.81 -16.57
C GLU A 133 -11.71 27.17 -17.70
N GLU A 134 -12.73 27.85 -18.21
CA GLU A 134 -13.59 27.38 -19.32
C GLU A 134 -12.80 26.93 -20.55
N THR A 135 -11.63 27.51 -20.79
CA THR A 135 -10.76 27.15 -21.92
C THR A 135 -10.00 25.83 -21.72
N GLY A 136 -10.01 25.25 -20.50
CA GLY A 136 -9.28 24.02 -20.17
C GLY A 136 -7.75 24.15 -20.13
N LYS A 137 -7.19 25.28 -20.54
CA LYS A 137 -5.73 25.46 -20.68
C LYS A 137 -5.03 25.89 -19.40
N THR A 138 -5.76 26.59 -18.52
CA THR A 138 -5.21 27.17 -17.29
C THR A 138 -5.86 26.55 -16.06
N VAL A 139 -5.07 26.17 -15.07
CA VAL A 139 -5.56 25.67 -13.81
C VAL A 139 -5.74 26.80 -12.82
N THR A 140 -6.91 26.86 -12.20
CA THR A 140 -7.31 27.88 -11.22
C THR A 140 -7.17 27.38 -9.79
N ALA A 141 -7.42 26.08 -9.55
CA ALA A 141 -7.32 25.50 -8.22
C ALA A 141 -6.85 24.04 -8.26
N ILE A 142 -6.23 23.60 -7.17
CA ILE A 142 -5.90 22.21 -6.89
C ILE A 142 -6.62 21.83 -5.60
N THR A 143 -7.36 20.74 -5.65
CA THR A 143 -7.98 20.12 -4.48
C THR A 143 -7.54 18.66 -4.37
N TRP A 144 -7.49 18.13 -3.17
CA TRP A 144 -7.22 16.73 -2.95
C TRP A 144 -7.95 16.20 -1.73
N GLN A 145 -8.23 14.92 -1.76
CA GLN A 145 -8.84 14.20 -0.65
C GLN A 145 -8.18 12.83 -0.51
N LYS A 146 -8.13 12.33 0.72
CA LYS A 146 -7.71 10.94 0.98
C LYS A 146 -8.83 9.99 0.56
N VAL A 147 -8.46 8.95 -0.17
CA VAL A 147 -9.38 7.88 -0.58
C VAL A 147 -8.88 6.55 -0.03
N PRO A 148 -9.76 5.72 0.51
CA PRO A 148 -9.38 4.36 0.86
C PRO A 148 -9.02 3.59 -0.42
N VAL A 149 -7.87 2.91 -0.40
CA VAL A 149 -7.53 1.99 -1.50
C VAL A 149 -8.22 0.66 -1.22
N PRO A 150 -8.90 0.06 -2.21
CA PRO A 150 -9.45 -1.27 -2.07
C PRO A 150 -8.38 -2.25 -1.58
N GLY A 151 -8.63 -2.95 -0.47
CA GLY A 151 -7.68 -3.87 0.16
C GLY A 151 -6.82 -3.26 1.29
N THR A 152 -6.96 -1.98 1.60
CA THR A 152 -6.39 -1.39 2.81
C THR A 152 -7.53 -1.18 3.79
N MET A 153 -7.65 -2.07 4.79
CA MET A 153 -8.69 -1.91 5.81
C MET A 153 -8.50 -0.61 6.58
N ALA A 154 -9.61 0.08 6.78
CA ALA A 154 -9.72 1.08 7.82
C ALA A 154 -9.35 0.42 9.15
N THR A 155 -8.36 0.98 9.83
CA THR A 155 -8.10 0.71 11.24
C THR A 155 -9.43 0.84 12.00
N HIS A 156 -9.88 -0.23 12.63
CA HIS A 156 -10.96 -0.14 13.60
C HIS A 156 -10.54 0.87 14.68
N PRO A 157 -11.36 1.88 14.97
CA PRO A 157 -11.20 2.63 16.20
C PRO A 157 -11.52 1.67 17.34
N GLY A 158 -10.53 1.38 18.20
CA GLY A 158 -10.71 0.71 19.48
C GLY A 158 -11.54 1.55 20.44
#